data_44f64ca6a7cd7fd1e5fd84fa483a3861
#
_entry.id   44f64ca6a7cd7fd1e5fd84fa483a3861
#
_cell.length_a   1.000
_cell.length_b   1.000
_cell.length_c   1.000
_cell.angle_alpha   90.00
_cell.angle_beta   90.00
_cell.angle_gamma   90.00
#
_symmetry.space_group_name_H-M   'P 1'
#
loop_
_entity.id
_entity.type
_entity.pdbx_description
1 polymer ?
#
loop_
_entity_poly.entity_id
_entity_poly.type
_entity_poly.pdbx_seq_one_letter_code
_entity_poly.pdbx_strand_id
1 'polypeptide(L)'
;MHNALLTDEFGPFVRYCFILTDAELEPDDVTEPHLCDKCGECVKACPGKAIADDGKVNTWQCAAYYAGANGTKNPFMQPTAYADFDNRLDIIAGEAKVDKELCGKILDATVFYPPIGKGHAYRSSICGKACDTACYIHLEEKGVLTKKFKEKFRKRPEWKFDISDFDVIKK
;
A
#
# COMPACT_ATOMS: atom_id res chain seq x y z
N MET A 1 11.01 7.04 -2.19
CA MET A 1 10.81 5.89 -3.10
C MET A 1 9.36 5.41 -3.15
N HIS A 2 8.54 5.57 -2.15
CA HIS A 2 7.08 5.38 -2.26
C HIS A 2 6.39 6.74 -2.43
N ASN A 3 5.09 6.73 -2.73
CA ASN A 3 4.34 7.95 -3.01
C ASN A 3 3.75 8.64 -1.76
N ALA A 4 4.34 8.44 -0.59
CA ALA A 4 3.96 9.16 0.62
C ALA A 4 4.85 10.39 0.80
N LEU A 5 4.24 11.45 1.35
CA LEU A 5 4.98 12.58 1.89
C LEU A 5 5.71 12.13 3.16
N LEU A 6 6.92 12.62 3.37
CA LEU A 6 7.71 12.38 4.59
C LEU A 6 7.87 13.68 5.36
N THR A 7 7.65 13.62 6.67
CA THR A 7 7.92 14.73 7.59
C THR A 7 8.85 14.29 8.70
N ASP A 8 9.62 15.23 9.25
CA ASP A 8 10.55 15.00 10.36
C ASP A 8 9.83 14.53 11.62
N GLU A 9 8.56 14.89 11.80
CA GLU A 9 7.80 14.53 12.97
C GLU A 9 7.32 13.09 12.92
N PHE A 10 6.68 12.68 11.81
CA PHE A 10 5.90 11.44 11.76
C PHE A 10 6.29 10.53 10.59
N GLY A 11 7.36 10.85 9.86
CA GLY A 11 7.73 10.09 8.67
C GLY A 11 6.59 10.05 7.64
N PRO A 12 6.18 8.86 7.15
CA PRO A 12 5.13 8.72 6.15
C PRO A 12 3.69 8.79 6.72
N PHE A 13 3.52 8.88 8.05
CA PHE A 13 2.20 8.86 8.69
C PHE A 13 1.60 10.25 8.84
N VAL A 14 1.54 10.97 7.74
CA VAL A 14 0.94 12.30 7.66
C VAL A 14 -0.18 12.34 6.63
N ARG A 15 -1.10 13.24 6.84
CA ARG A 15 -2.10 13.63 5.85
C ARG A 15 -2.08 15.15 5.76
N TYR A 16 -2.21 15.66 4.56
CA TYR A 16 -2.30 17.09 4.31
C TYR A 16 -3.61 17.39 3.59
N CYS A 17 -4.06 18.62 3.75
CA CYS A 17 -5.20 19.17 3.02
C CYS A 17 -4.83 20.54 2.47
N PHE A 18 -5.60 21.01 1.52
CA PHE A 18 -5.51 22.35 1.00
C PHE A 18 -6.63 23.18 1.62
N ILE A 19 -6.29 24.40 2.03
CA ILE A 19 -7.24 25.39 2.51
C ILE A 19 -7.16 26.57 1.55
N LEU A 20 -8.27 26.93 0.94
CA LEU A 20 -8.36 28.13 0.12
C LEU A 20 -8.69 29.31 1.03
N THR A 21 -7.95 30.39 0.89
CA THR A 21 -8.14 31.62 1.65
C THR A 21 -7.87 32.83 0.76
N ASP A 22 -8.51 33.94 1.06
CA ASP A 22 -8.22 35.27 0.51
C ASP A 22 -7.28 36.09 1.42
N ALA A 23 -6.87 35.52 2.55
CA ALA A 23 -5.88 36.14 3.42
C ALA A 23 -4.48 36.18 2.73
N GLU A 24 -3.81 37.31 2.85
CA GLU A 24 -2.43 37.45 2.43
C GLU A 24 -1.54 36.68 3.41
N LEU A 25 -0.90 35.60 2.92
CA LEU A 25 -0.02 34.76 3.72
C LEU A 25 1.40 34.85 3.22
N GLU A 26 2.34 34.96 4.16
CA GLU A 26 3.76 34.86 3.86
C GLU A 26 4.12 33.38 3.65
N PRO A 27 4.76 33.00 2.52
CA PRO A 27 5.11 31.60 2.28
C PRO A 27 6.27 31.17 3.15
N ASP A 28 6.22 29.91 3.62
CA ASP A 28 7.36 29.26 4.26
C ASP A 28 8.49 28.98 3.24
N ASP A 29 9.71 28.86 3.73
CA ASP A 29 10.85 28.47 2.91
C ASP A 29 10.70 27.03 2.37
N VAL A 30 11.16 26.83 1.14
CA VAL A 30 11.16 25.50 0.52
C VAL A 30 12.21 24.61 1.18
N THR A 31 11.76 23.48 1.74
CA THR A 31 12.64 22.52 2.38
C THR A 31 13.09 21.44 1.38
N GLU A 32 14.40 21.18 1.32
CA GLU A 32 14.94 20.09 0.49
C GLU A 32 14.62 18.73 1.08
N PRO A 33 14.24 17.73 0.23
CA PRO A 33 13.97 16.38 0.68
C PRO A 33 15.23 15.69 1.25
N HIS A 34 15.20 15.28 2.52
CA HIS A 34 16.37 14.71 3.20
C HIS A 34 16.12 13.37 3.94
N LEU A 35 14.85 13.03 4.21
CA LEU A 35 14.52 11.84 4.99
C LEU A 35 14.69 10.52 4.24
N CYS A 36 14.45 10.52 2.93
CA CYS A 36 14.52 9.31 2.12
C CYS A 36 15.97 9.01 1.67
N ASP A 37 16.60 8.03 2.29
CA ASP A 37 17.94 7.54 1.94
C ASP A 37 17.94 6.39 0.90
N LYS A 38 16.79 6.10 0.29
CA LYS A 38 16.61 5.03 -0.71
C LYS A 38 16.95 3.62 -0.20
N CYS A 39 16.68 3.33 1.08
CA CYS A 39 16.98 2.03 1.73
C CYS A 39 16.28 0.81 1.09
N GLY A 40 15.23 1.00 0.28
CA GLY A 40 14.51 -0.08 -0.39
C GLY A 40 13.48 -0.83 0.48
N GLU A 41 13.35 -0.53 1.77
CA GLU A 41 12.44 -1.26 2.66
C GLU A 41 10.97 -1.17 2.21
N CYS A 42 10.54 -0.02 1.68
CA CYS A 42 9.20 0.14 1.11
C CYS A 42 8.99 -0.72 -0.16
N VAL A 43 10.03 -0.95 -0.96
CA VAL A 43 9.99 -1.83 -2.14
C VAL A 43 9.75 -3.27 -1.71
N LYS A 44 10.57 -3.76 -0.77
CA LYS A 44 10.48 -5.14 -0.22
C LYS A 44 9.14 -5.41 0.47
N ALA A 45 8.60 -4.40 1.16
CA ALA A 45 7.35 -4.55 1.90
C ALA A 45 6.09 -4.47 1.03
N CYS A 46 6.19 -4.06 -0.24
CA CYS A 46 5.02 -3.88 -1.09
C CYS A 46 4.40 -5.21 -1.51
N PRO A 47 3.17 -5.55 -1.08
CA PRO A 47 2.57 -6.86 -1.35
C PRO A 47 2.21 -7.09 -2.81
N GLY A 48 2.18 -6.06 -3.62
CA GLY A 48 1.90 -6.14 -5.05
C GLY A 48 3.10 -5.74 -5.91
N LYS A 49 4.29 -5.59 -5.32
CA LYS A 49 5.50 -5.19 -6.05
C LYS A 49 5.31 -3.95 -6.94
N ALA A 50 4.47 -3.01 -6.45
CA ALA A 50 4.10 -1.82 -7.20
C ALA A 50 5.17 -0.72 -7.21
N ILE A 51 6.22 -0.86 -6.39
CA ILE A 51 7.31 0.11 -6.25
C ILE A 51 8.56 -0.52 -6.86
N ALA A 52 9.09 0.09 -7.92
CA ALA A 52 10.33 -0.34 -8.55
C ALA A 52 11.56 0.11 -7.74
N ASP A 53 12.71 -0.52 -8.00
CA ASP A 53 13.98 -0.23 -7.31
C ASP A 53 14.45 1.23 -7.53
N ASP A 54 14.07 1.84 -8.66
CA ASP A 54 14.32 3.26 -8.95
C ASP A 54 13.35 4.20 -8.21
N GLY A 55 12.37 3.65 -7.49
CA GLY A 55 11.36 4.38 -6.73
C GLY A 55 10.12 4.79 -7.52
N LYS A 56 10.02 4.43 -8.80
CA LYS A 56 8.80 4.64 -9.56
C LYS A 56 7.69 3.75 -9.06
N VAL A 57 6.49 4.29 -8.99
CA VAL A 57 5.30 3.55 -8.52
C VAL A 57 4.37 3.30 -9.69
N ASN A 58 4.06 2.01 -9.94
CA ASN A 58 2.95 1.65 -10.79
C ASN A 58 1.63 1.87 -10.03
N THR A 59 0.93 2.95 -10.35
CA THR A 59 -0.28 3.37 -9.65
C THR A 59 -1.44 2.39 -9.80
N TRP A 60 -1.56 1.72 -10.94
CA TRP A 60 -2.61 0.73 -11.18
C TRP A 60 -2.38 -0.52 -10.36
N GLN A 61 -1.15 -1.00 -10.34
CA GLN A 61 -0.74 -2.11 -9.48
C GLN A 61 -0.92 -1.78 -8.01
N CYS A 62 -0.48 -0.60 -7.58
CA CYS A 62 -0.71 -0.12 -6.23
C CYS A 62 -2.19 -0.09 -5.88
N ALA A 63 -3.06 0.43 -6.77
CA ALA A 63 -4.49 0.50 -6.52
C ALA A 63 -5.15 -0.87 -6.32
N ALA A 64 -4.82 -1.86 -7.17
CA ALA A 64 -5.34 -3.22 -7.05
C ALA A 64 -4.95 -3.86 -5.71
N TYR A 65 -3.68 -3.78 -5.33
CA TYR A 65 -3.19 -4.40 -4.10
C TYR A 65 -3.52 -3.58 -2.84
N TYR A 66 -3.65 -2.28 -2.95
CA TYR A 66 -4.21 -1.43 -1.89
C TYR A 66 -5.63 -1.88 -1.54
N ALA A 67 -6.39 -2.25 -2.55
CA ALA A 67 -7.75 -2.75 -2.39
C ALA A 67 -7.84 -4.20 -1.87
N GLY A 68 -6.74 -4.93 -1.79
CA GLY A 68 -6.71 -6.27 -1.20
C GLY A 68 -6.60 -7.43 -2.17
N ALA A 69 -6.01 -7.23 -3.35
CA ALA A 69 -5.82 -8.30 -4.33
C ALA A 69 -4.83 -9.38 -3.89
N ASN A 70 -3.95 -9.10 -2.91
CA ASN A 70 -3.01 -10.07 -2.38
C ASN A 70 -3.59 -10.86 -1.20
N GLY A 71 -3.61 -12.19 -1.28
CA GLY A 71 -4.13 -13.08 -0.26
C GLY A 71 -3.39 -13.00 1.08
N THR A 72 -2.09 -12.70 1.07
CA THR A 72 -1.31 -12.58 2.31
C THR A 72 -1.67 -11.35 3.14
N LYS A 73 -2.31 -10.36 2.55
CA LYS A 73 -2.70 -9.11 3.20
C LYS A 73 -4.21 -8.96 3.36
N ASN A 74 -4.99 -9.82 2.71
CA ASN A 74 -6.45 -9.77 2.76
C ASN A 74 -7.01 -11.02 3.46
N PRO A 75 -7.23 -10.96 4.77
CA PRO A 75 -7.79 -12.09 5.53
C PRO A 75 -9.26 -12.39 5.19
N PHE A 76 -9.90 -11.53 4.41
CA PHE A 76 -11.30 -11.69 3.97
C PHE A 76 -11.41 -12.27 2.56
N MET A 77 -10.28 -12.60 1.92
CA MET A 77 -10.29 -13.16 0.58
C MET A 77 -10.93 -14.55 0.59
N GLN A 78 -11.94 -14.71 -0.27
CA GLN A 78 -12.63 -15.99 -0.40
C GLN A 78 -11.79 -16.95 -1.27
N PRO A 79 -11.88 -18.28 -1.04
CA PRO A 79 -11.22 -19.26 -1.90
C PRO A 79 -11.59 -19.15 -3.38
N THR A 80 -12.77 -18.60 -3.68
CA THR A 80 -13.28 -18.36 -5.03
C THR A 80 -12.88 -17.00 -5.62
N ALA A 81 -12.10 -16.19 -4.91
CA ALA A 81 -11.70 -14.88 -5.39
C ALA A 81 -11.03 -14.98 -6.78
N TYR A 82 -11.41 -14.09 -7.67
CA TYR A 82 -10.88 -14.00 -9.04
C TYR A 82 -11.03 -15.28 -9.88
N ALA A 83 -12.07 -16.11 -9.63
CA ALA A 83 -12.27 -17.40 -10.32
C ALA A 83 -12.30 -17.28 -11.86
N ASP A 84 -12.78 -16.15 -12.38
CA ASP A 84 -12.90 -15.89 -13.81
C ASP A 84 -11.65 -15.32 -14.46
N PHE A 85 -10.54 -15.22 -13.72
CA PHE A 85 -9.27 -14.66 -14.22
C PHE A 85 -8.30 -15.79 -14.58
N ASP A 86 -7.74 -15.77 -15.79
CA ASP A 86 -6.78 -16.77 -16.24
C ASP A 86 -5.47 -16.75 -15.40
N ASN A 87 -5.04 -15.55 -14.96
CA ASN A 87 -3.87 -15.34 -14.10
C ASN A 87 -4.23 -15.17 -12.62
N ARG A 88 -5.30 -15.81 -12.19
CA ARG A 88 -5.87 -15.71 -10.85
C ARG A 88 -4.84 -15.90 -9.73
N LEU A 89 -4.04 -16.95 -9.81
CA LEU A 89 -3.07 -17.28 -8.76
C LEU A 89 -1.95 -16.24 -8.69
N ASP A 90 -1.50 -15.71 -9.83
CA ASP A 90 -0.50 -14.64 -9.86
C ASP A 90 -1.05 -13.35 -9.23
N ILE A 91 -2.34 -13.04 -9.46
CA ILE A 91 -3.00 -11.90 -8.81
C ILE A 91 -2.97 -12.10 -7.29
N ILE A 92 -3.42 -13.23 -6.81
CA ILE A 92 -3.52 -13.55 -5.38
C ILE A 92 -2.14 -13.56 -4.71
N ALA A 93 -1.14 -14.10 -5.39
CA ALA A 93 0.25 -14.15 -4.91
C ALA A 93 0.98 -12.79 -4.94
N GLY A 94 0.46 -11.82 -5.67
CA GLY A 94 1.14 -10.52 -5.84
C GLY A 94 2.18 -10.51 -6.97
N GLU A 95 2.12 -11.47 -7.88
CA GLU A 95 3.06 -11.65 -8.98
C GLU A 95 2.55 -11.08 -10.32
N ALA A 96 1.25 -10.85 -10.44
CA ALA A 96 0.65 -10.33 -11.65
C ALA A 96 1.13 -8.90 -11.94
N LYS A 97 1.40 -8.63 -13.23
CA LYS A 97 1.61 -7.25 -13.71
C LYS A 97 0.26 -6.63 -14.03
N VAL A 98 -0.07 -5.57 -13.29
CA VAL A 98 -1.38 -4.94 -13.35
C VAL A 98 -1.29 -3.62 -14.12
N ASP A 99 -1.97 -3.56 -15.25
CA ASP A 99 -2.22 -2.35 -16.02
C ASP A 99 -3.58 -1.72 -15.63
N LYS A 100 -3.98 -0.68 -16.35
CA LYS A 100 -5.24 0.04 -16.10
C LYS A 100 -6.47 -0.85 -16.26
N GLU A 101 -6.50 -1.67 -17.31
CA GLU A 101 -7.66 -2.52 -17.62
C GLU A 101 -7.81 -3.64 -16.60
N LEU A 102 -6.72 -4.36 -16.34
CA LEU A 102 -6.71 -5.43 -15.34
C LEU A 102 -7.01 -4.88 -13.94
N CYS A 103 -6.48 -3.71 -13.60
CA CYS A 103 -6.80 -3.05 -12.33
C CYS A 103 -8.31 -2.81 -12.20
N GLY A 104 -8.97 -2.32 -13.23
CA GLY A 104 -10.42 -2.11 -13.24
C GLY A 104 -11.17 -3.42 -12.95
N LYS A 105 -10.85 -4.48 -13.66
CA LYS A 105 -11.44 -5.81 -13.46
C LYS A 105 -11.21 -6.35 -12.05
N ILE A 106 -9.99 -6.24 -11.54
CA ILE A 106 -9.64 -6.64 -10.16
C ILE A 106 -10.46 -5.85 -9.13
N LEU A 107 -10.54 -4.53 -9.28
CA LEU A 107 -11.29 -3.67 -8.35
C LEU A 107 -12.79 -3.99 -8.36
N ASP A 108 -13.34 -4.38 -9.51
CA ASP A 108 -14.73 -4.79 -9.63
C ASP A 108 -15.00 -6.15 -8.98
N ALA A 109 -14.05 -7.07 -9.05
CA ALA A 109 -14.13 -8.41 -8.49
C ALA A 109 -13.73 -8.48 -7.01
N THR A 110 -13.03 -7.47 -6.48
CA THR A 110 -12.56 -7.50 -5.09
C THR A 110 -13.70 -7.28 -4.11
N VAL A 111 -13.85 -8.21 -3.17
CA VAL A 111 -14.78 -8.10 -2.06
C VAL A 111 -14.09 -7.40 -0.89
N PHE A 112 -14.70 -6.32 -0.39
CA PHE A 112 -14.24 -5.57 0.77
C PHE A 112 -15.03 -5.92 2.02
N TYR A 113 -14.37 -5.88 3.15
CA TYR A 113 -15.06 -5.96 4.43
C TYR A 113 -14.72 -4.72 5.29
N PRO A 114 -15.71 -4.00 5.83
CA PRO A 114 -17.13 -4.12 5.48
C PRO A 114 -17.38 -3.77 4.00
N PRO A 115 -18.43 -4.27 3.38
CA PRO A 115 -18.71 -3.98 1.98
C PRO A 115 -18.95 -2.48 1.81
N ILE A 116 -17.98 -1.80 1.27
CA ILE A 116 -18.07 -0.39 0.91
C ILE A 116 -18.53 -0.38 -0.54
N GLY A 117 -19.69 0.20 -0.80
CA GLY A 117 -20.27 0.24 -2.13
C GLY A 117 -19.33 0.84 -3.18
N LYS A 118 -19.48 0.41 -4.42
CA LYS A 118 -18.77 0.99 -5.57
C LYS A 118 -19.00 2.51 -5.57
N GLY A 119 -17.92 3.28 -5.69
CA GLY A 119 -18.00 4.75 -5.77
C GLY A 119 -17.67 5.52 -4.50
N HIS A 120 -17.42 4.88 -3.38
CA HIS A 120 -16.93 5.61 -2.21
C HIS A 120 -15.47 6.08 -2.43
N ALA A 121 -15.22 7.36 -2.17
CA ALA A 121 -13.90 7.98 -2.28
C ALA A 121 -12.89 7.39 -1.28
N TYR A 122 -13.37 6.76 -0.21
CA TYR A 122 -12.54 6.17 0.83
C TYR A 122 -12.60 4.65 0.74
N ARG A 123 -11.56 4.05 0.18
CA ARG A 123 -11.34 2.61 0.26
C ARG A 123 -10.41 2.32 1.42
N SER A 124 -10.74 1.31 2.21
CA SER A 124 -9.84 0.83 3.26
C SER A 124 -8.55 0.31 2.63
N SER A 125 -7.41 0.67 3.23
CA SER A 125 -6.12 0.12 2.83
C SER A 125 -5.99 -1.30 3.36
N ILE A 126 -6.41 -2.28 2.57
CA ILE A 126 -6.29 -3.70 2.96
C ILE A 126 -4.83 -4.14 3.02
N CYS A 127 -3.96 -3.60 2.18
CA CYS A 127 -2.52 -3.86 2.28
C CYS A 127 -1.89 -3.29 3.57
N GLY A 128 -2.67 -2.55 4.37
CA GLY A 128 -2.21 -1.93 5.62
C GLY A 128 -1.11 -0.88 5.41
N LYS A 129 -0.95 -0.37 4.18
CA LYS A 129 0.15 0.53 3.82
C LYS A 129 1.51 -0.02 4.29
N ALA A 130 1.79 -1.27 3.95
CA ALA A 130 3.01 -1.96 4.36
C ALA A 130 4.28 -1.17 4.00
N CYS A 131 4.28 -0.44 2.88
CA CYS A 131 5.38 0.43 2.48
C CYS A 131 5.60 1.59 3.46
N ASP A 132 4.52 2.24 3.93
CA ASP A 132 4.62 3.35 4.89
C ASP A 132 5.11 2.82 6.24
N THR A 133 4.60 1.67 6.68
CA THR A 133 5.02 1.03 7.93
C THR A 133 6.51 0.66 7.90
N ALA A 134 6.98 0.05 6.81
CA ALA A 134 8.39 -0.31 6.67
C ALA A 134 9.30 0.93 6.63
N CYS A 135 8.88 1.99 5.94
CA CYS A 135 9.58 3.26 5.91
C CYS A 135 9.66 3.89 7.31
N TYR A 136 8.55 3.94 8.03
CA TYR A 136 8.53 4.49 9.39
C TYR A 136 9.48 3.74 10.32
N ILE A 137 9.45 2.39 10.32
CA ILE A 137 10.34 1.57 11.14
C ILE A 137 11.79 1.90 10.86
N HIS A 138 12.18 2.00 9.58
CA HIS A 138 13.53 2.36 9.19
C HIS A 138 13.95 3.75 9.71
N LEU A 139 13.09 4.77 9.54
CA LEU A 139 13.37 6.13 10.01
C LEU A 139 13.42 6.21 11.54
N GLU A 140 12.56 5.45 12.25
CA GLU A 140 12.58 5.37 13.71
C GLU A 140 13.87 4.69 14.21
N GLU A 141 14.31 3.60 13.58
CA GLU A 141 15.56 2.89 13.91
C GLU A 141 16.79 3.78 13.69
N LYS A 142 16.77 4.63 12.66
CA LYS A 142 17.82 5.63 12.41
C LYS A 142 17.81 6.80 13.40
N GLY A 143 16.72 6.97 14.14
CA GLY A 143 16.60 8.06 15.10
C GLY A 143 16.41 9.45 14.48
N VAL A 144 15.98 9.54 13.23
CA VAL A 144 15.79 10.82 12.50
C VAL A 144 14.42 11.45 12.73
N LEU A 145 13.48 10.73 13.32
CA LEU A 145 12.14 11.26 13.61
C LEU A 145 12.13 12.00 14.95
N THR A 146 11.55 13.19 14.97
CA THR A 146 11.44 14.03 16.17
C THR A 146 10.33 13.59 17.10
N LYS A 147 9.30 12.92 16.56
CA LYS A 147 8.19 12.34 17.33
C LYS A 147 8.11 10.84 17.09
N LYS A 148 7.73 10.11 18.16
CA LYS A 148 7.59 8.65 18.13
C LYS A 148 6.21 8.27 18.60
N PHE A 149 5.69 7.19 18.04
CA PHE A 149 4.48 6.58 18.60
C PHE A 149 4.77 6.00 19.98
N LYS A 150 3.76 6.03 20.85
CA LYS A 150 3.85 5.47 22.20
C LYS A 150 4.26 3.99 22.16
N GLU A 151 3.69 3.24 21.24
CA GLU A 151 4.00 1.84 21.00
C GLU A 151 4.76 1.71 19.68
N LYS A 152 5.90 1.01 19.71
CA LYS A 152 6.68 0.73 18.51
C LYS A 152 5.93 -0.19 17.54
N PHE A 153 6.09 0.04 16.27
CA PHE A 153 5.63 -0.91 15.27
C PHE A 153 6.33 -2.25 15.46
N ARG A 154 5.53 -3.33 15.54
CA ARG A 154 6.08 -4.67 15.67
C ARG A 154 6.45 -5.18 14.28
N LYS A 155 7.66 -5.72 14.14
CA LYS A 155 8.01 -6.60 13.04
C LYS A 155 7.22 -7.90 13.24
N ARG A 156 6.10 -8.04 12.56
CA ARG A 156 5.33 -9.29 12.59
C ARG A 156 6.00 -10.28 11.66
N PRO A 157 6.04 -11.59 11.99
CA PRO A 157 6.34 -12.61 11.00
C PRO A 157 5.38 -12.46 9.84
N GLU A 158 5.88 -12.72 8.62
CA GLU A 158 5.00 -12.74 7.46
C GLU A 158 3.83 -13.70 7.70
N TRP A 159 2.64 -13.24 7.39
CA TRP A 159 1.50 -14.11 7.30
C TRP A 159 1.80 -15.12 6.19
N LYS A 160 1.97 -16.38 6.56
CA LYS A 160 2.14 -17.44 5.60
C LYS A 160 0.77 -17.76 5.00
N PHE A 161 0.64 -17.46 3.76
CA PHE A 161 -0.49 -17.74 2.92
C PHE A 161 -0.18 -19.03 2.15
N ASP A 162 -1.10 -19.97 2.19
CA ASP A 162 -0.98 -21.18 1.38
C ASP A 162 -1.80 -20.99 0.10
N ILE A 163 -1.11 -20.92 -1.04
CA ILE A 163 -1.75 -20.76 -2.34
C ILE A 163 -2.62 -21.97 -2.70
N SER A 164 -2.36 -23.14 -2.11
CA SER A 164 -3.14 -24.34 -2.34
C SER A 164 -4.59 -24.21 -1.85
N ASP A 165 -4.84 -23.34 -0.86
CA ASP A 165 -6.21 -23.04 -0.42
C ASP A 165 -7.07 -22.44 -1.54
N PHE A 166 -6.44 -21.86 -2.57
CA PHE A 166 -7.07 -21.22 -3.71
C PHE A 166 -7.07 -22.08 -4.98
N ASP A 167 -6.33 -23.18 -4.97
CA ASP A 167 -6.20 -24.09 -6.12
C ASP A 167 -7.39 -25.05 -6.28
N VAL A 168 -8.33 -24.97 -5.37
CA VAL A 168 -9.47 -25.91 -5.25
C VAL A 168 -10.53 -25.73 -6.33
N ILE A 169 -10.47 -24.65 -7.12
CA ILE A 169 -11.42 -24.41 -8.20
C ILE A 169 -10.91 -25.11 -9.46
N LYS A 170 -11.27 -26.37 -9.60
CA LYS A 170 -11.21 -27.04 -10.91
C LYS A 170 -12.26 -26.39 -11.80
N LYS A 171 -11.78 -25.84 -12.94
CA LYS A 171 -12.67 -25.44 -14.05
C LYS A 171 -13.49 -26.62 -14.54
#